data_edc4f978dc5f4477eba353dc2359e0e6
#
_entry.id   edc4f978dc5f4477eba353dc2359e0e6
#
_cell.length_a   1.000
_cell.length_b   1.000
_cell.length_c   1.000
_cell.angle_alpha   90.00
_cell.angle_beta   90.00
_cell.angle_gamma   90.00
#
_symmetry.space_group_name_H-M   'P 1'
#
loop_
_entity.id
_entity.type
_entity.pdbx_description
1 polymer ?
#
loop_
_entity_poly.entity_id
_entity_poly.type
_entity_poly.pdbx_seq_one_letter_code
_entity_poly.pdbx_strand_id
1 'polypeptide(L)'
;MSNAMDDDVYGASSVANALRTLVYLGGRDTVRVTDVSEHLGVARSTAHRLLSTLRGHGFVEQVPDGRQYRLGPVLLGLAHGRVAVESRRRIGTRELVRIARPHLERLRDAAAETSNLLQLDGPDAVFLDGVEGPHPLRVAPRTGDRLPAYTTAGGKAQLAELPWETVRMTYAQGLEQLTPTTVRDLAALEQDLAACRGRGYALNIDESVTDVHGIGVGVRDRDGVCVAAVTISAPSTRLGATRAADLAPLLHTAAEAIGAEL
;
A
#
# COMPACT_ATOMS: atom_id res chain seq x y z
N MET A 1 -36.06 -5.25 41.84
CA MET A 1 -36.06 -6.46 41.01
C MET A 1 -35.52 -6.05 39.65
N SER A 2 -34.30 -6.01 39.58
CA SER A 2 -33.28 -6.91 39.02
C SER A 2 -33.38 -7.02 37.52
N ASN A 3 -32.52 -6.34 36.80
CA ASN A 3 -32.21 -6.65 35.39
C ASN A 3 -30.75 -7.18 35.37
N ALA A 4 -30.59 -8.42 35.79
CA ALA A 4 -29.37 -9.19 35.74
C ALA A 4 -29.59 -10.35 34.74
N MET A 5 -29.82 -10.03 33.46
CA MET A 5 -30.00 -11.05 32.43
C MET A 5 -29.59 -10.49 31.06
N ASP A 6 -28.29 -10.12 30.89
CA ASP A 6 -27.75 -9.92 29.57
C ASP A 6 -26.22 -10.10 29.46
N ASP A 7 -25.57 -10.61 30.48
CA ASP A 7 -24.10 -10.76 30.54
C ASP A 7 -23.60 -12.17 30.20
N ASP A 8 -24.47 -13.13 29.86
CA ASP A 8 -24.09 -14.54 29.74
C ASP A 8 -24.15 -15.12 28.28
N VAL A 9 -24.43 -14.32 27.27
CA VAL A 9 -24.47 -14.80 25.87
C VAL A 9 -23.11 -14.78 25.22
N TYR A 10 -22.14 -14.04 25.75
CA TYR A 10 -20.75 -13.98 25.24
C TYR A 10 -19.69 -14.56 26.18
N GLY A 11 -20.12 -15.37 27.14
CA GLY A 11 -19.23 -16.07 28.07
C GLY A 11 -18.21 -16.93 27.36
N ALA A 12 -16.94 -16.58 27.55
CA ALA A 12 -15.73 -17.41 27.41
C ALA A 12 -15.58 -18.25 26.12
N SER A 13 -16.04 -17.80 24.97
CA SER A 13 -15.67 -18.48 23.72
C SER A 13 -14.22 -18.13 23.37
N SER A 14 -13.47 -19.08 22.82
CA SER A 14 -12.09 -18.84 22.34
C SER A 14 -12.02 -17.71 21.32
N VAL A 15 -13.10 -17.47 20.56
CA VAL A 15 -13.25 -16.38 19.60
C VAL A 15 -13.36 -15.03 20.32
N ALA A 16 -14.20 -14.90 21.36
CA ALA A 16 -14.32 -13.66 22.12
C ALA A 16 -12.98 -13.27 22.76
N ASN A 17 -12.27 -14.24 23.35
CA ASN A 17 -10.96 -14.01 23.93
C ASN A 17 -9.90 -13.63 22.89
N ALA A 18 -9.97 -14.18 21.68
CA ALA A 18 -9.09 -13.79 20.56
C ALA A 18 -9.33 -12.33 20.18
N LEU A 19 -10.58 -11.92 19.98
CA LEU A 19 -10.94 -10.55 19.63
C LEU A 19 -10.53 -9.56 20.72
N ARG A 20 -10.81 -9.88 21.99
CA ARG A 20 -10.39 -9.06 23.16
C ARG A 20 -8.87 -8.91 23.23
N THR A 21 -8.11 -9.98 22.92
CA THR A 21 -6.64 -9.93 22.86
C THR A 21 -6.16 -8.97 21.77
N LEU A 22 -6.75 -8.99 20.57
CA LEU A 22 -6.38 -8.09 19.48
C LEU A 22 -6.68 -6.63 19.81
N VAL A 23 -7.85 -6.35 20.41
CA VAL A 23 -8.20 -5.00 20.88
C VAL A 23 -7.23 -4.52 21.96
N TYR A 24 -6.85 -5.40 22.90
CA TYR A 24 -5.89 -5.08 23.96
C TYR A 24 -4.50 -4.76 23.42
N LEU A 25 -4.05 -5.48 22.38
CA LEU A 25 -2.80 -5.22 21.66
C LEU A 25 -2.85 -3.92 20.86
N GLY A 26 -4.01 -3.55 20.30
CA GLY A 26 -4.17 -2.35 19.48
C GLY A 26 -3.84 -1.02 20.18
N GLY A 27 -3.90 -0.99 21.51
CA GLY A 27 -3.55 0.18 22.32
C GLY A 27 -2.12 0.13 22.91
N ARG A 28 -1.25 -0.79 22.47
CA ARG A 28 0.07 -1.04 23.08
C ARG A 28 1.09 -1.45 22.00
N ASP A 29 2.33 -1.04 22.19
CA ASP A 29 3.42 -1.45 21.29
C ASP A 29 3.71 -2.94 21.40
N THR A 30 3.76 -3.46 22.63
CA THR A 30 4.02 -4.89 22.91
C THR A 30 3.32 -5.34 24.18
N VAL A 31 3.00 -6.65 24.28
CA VAL A 31 2.45 -7.29 25.48
C VAL A 31 3.14 -8.63 25.76
N ARG A 32 3.11 -9.08 27.01
CA ARG A 32 3.56 -10.41 27.42
C ARG A 32 2.37 -11.36 27.59
N VAL A 33 2.65 -12.67 27.62
CA VAL A 33 1.62 -13.69 27.92
C VAL A 33 0.92 -13.41 29.27
N THR A 34 1.68 -12.91 30.26
CA THR A 34 1.15 -12.54 31.58
C THR A 34 0.12 -11.44 31.48
N ASP A 35 0.40 -10.40 30.69
CA ASP A 35 -0.47 -9.23 30.55
C ASP A 35 -1.81 -9.62 29.93
N VAL A 36 -1.76 -10.51 28.90
CA VAL A 36 -2.96 -11.06 28.27
C VAL A 36 -3.72 -11.98 29.21
N SER A 37 -3.04 -12.82 29.99
CA SER A 37 -3.62 -13.68 31.00
C SER A 37 -4.42 -12.89 32.04
N GLU A 38 -3.83 -11.81 32.57
CA GLU A 38 -4.45 -10.91 33.55
C GLU A 38 -5.62 -10.13 32.93
N HIS A 39 -5.43 -9.56 31.73
CA HIS A 39 -6.48 -8.78 31.07
C HIS A 39 -7.74 -9.60 30.75
N LEU A 40 -7.56 -10.85 30.36
CA LEU A 40 -8.68 -11.75 30.02
C LEU A 40 -9.24 -12.53 31.19
N GLY A 41 -8.54 -12.56 32.33
CA GLY A 41 -8.90 -13.40 33.47
C GLY A 41 -8.77 -14.90 33.19
N VAL A 42 -7.82 -15.33 32.34
CA VAL A 42 -7.61 -16.74 31.97
C VAL A 42 -6.26 -17.27 32.44
N ALA A 43 -6.10 -18.58 32.49
CA ALA A 43 -4.80 -19.20 32.82
C ALA A 43 -3.72 -18.82 31.82
N ARG A 44 -2.45 -18.72 32.25
CA ARG A 44 -1.31 -18.42 31.38
C ARG A 44 -1.16 -19.39 30.17
N SER A 45 -1.47 -20.66 30.37
CA SER A 45 -1.48 -21.67 29.32
C SER A 45 -2.52 -21.36 28.24
N THR A 46 -3.69 -20.86 28.64
CA THR A 46 -4.75 -20.44 27.72
C THR A 46 -4.34 -19.21 26.94
N ALA A 47 -3.78 -18.18 27.61
CA ALA A 47 -3.26 -16.97 26.97
C ALA A 47 -2.12 -17.31 25.98
N HIS A 48 -1.21 -18.20 26.36
CA HIS A 48 -0.12 -18.66 25.48
C HIS A 48 -0.65 -19.38 24.25
N ARG A 49 -1.61 -20.31 24.41
CA ARG A 49 -2.23 -21.02 23.28
C ARG A 49 -2.95 -20.05 22.35
N LEU A 50 -3.65 -19.07 22.91
CA LEU A 50 -4.34 -18.05 22.13
C LEU A 50 -3.38 -17.20 21.30
N LEU A 51 -2.32 -16.67 21.91
CA LEU A 51 -1.27 -15.92 21.21
C LEU A 51 -0.55 -16.77 20.16
N SER A 52 -0.30 -18.05 20.45
CA SER A 52 0.30 -18.99 19.48
C SER A 52 -0.61 -19.22 18.26
N THR A 53 -1.93 -19.35 18.48
CA THR A 53 -2.91 -19.48 17.40
C THR A 53 -2.96 -18.19 16.56
N LEU A 54 -3.08 -17.02 17.20
CA LEU A 54 -3.08 -15.74 16.51
C LEU A 54 -1.78 -15.50 15.72
N ARG A 55 -0.64 -15.94 16.26
CA ARG A 55 0.66 -15.89 15.57
C ARG A 55 0.69 -16.81 14.35
N GLY A 56 0.17 -18.03 14.48
CA GLY A 56 0.07 -18.99 13.37
C GLY A 56 -0.74 -18.47 12.19
N HIS A 57 -1.69 -17.56 12.46
CA HIS A 57 -2.50 -16.87 11.44
C HIS A 57 -2.01 -15.45 11.10
N GLY A 58 -0.85 -15.02 11.61
CA GLY A 58 -0.25 -13.73 11.29
C GLY A 58 -0.94 -12.50 11.90
N PHE A 59 -1.93 -12.69 12.79
CA PHE A 59 -2.60 -11.59 13.50
C PHE A 59 -1.73 -10.97 14.60
N VAL A 60 -0.79 -11.75 15.12
CA VAL A 60 0.18 -11.36 16.15
C VAL A 60 1.54 -11.88 15.74
N GLU A 61 2.61 -11.15 16.04
CA GLU A 61 3.99 -11.61 15.88
C GLU A 61 4.76 -11.51 17.19
N GLN A 62 5.73 -12.38 17.38
CA GLN A 62 6.62 -12.34 18.54
C GLN A 62 7.83 -11.47 18.21
N VAL A 63 8.15 -10.53 19.09
CA VAL A 63 9.31 -9.66 18.95
C VAL A 63 10.59 -10.51 18.99
N PRO A 64 11.54 -10.33 18.06
CA PRO A 64 12.83 -11.01 18.10
C PRO A 64 13.51 -10.78 19.46
N ASP A 65 14.14 -11.82 20.01
CA ASP A 65 14.86 -11.82 21.29
C ASP A 65 14.02 -11.51 22.55
N GLY A 66 12.69 -11.49 22.45
CA GLY A 66 11.76 -11.17 23.54
C GLY A 66 10.67 -12.22 23.79
N ARG A 67 10.08 -12.16 25.00
CA ARG A 67 8.86 -12.89 25.35
C ARG A 67 7.61 -12.00 25.15
N GLN A 68 7.72 -11.04 24.24
CA GLN A 68 6.69 -10.05 23.94
C GLN A 68 6.06 -10.31 22.58
N TYR A 69 4.80 -9.89 22.44
CA TYR A 69 4.01 -10.00 21.24
C TYR A 69 3.51 -8.61 20.84
N ARG A 70 3.39 -8.36 19.55
CA ARG A 70 2.78 -7.16 18.96
C ARG A 70 1.77 -7.54 17.89
N LEU A 71 1.01 -6.55 17.38
CA LEU A 71 0.12 -6.78 16.26
C LEU A 71 0.90 -7.27 15.04
N GLY A 72 0.37 -8.27 14.39
CA GLY A 72 0.98 -8.90 13.22
C GLY A 72 0.53 -8.26 11.90
N PRO A 73 1.24 -8.58 10.80
CA PRO A 73 1.01 -7.96 9.49
C PRO A 73 -0.38 -8.21 8.91
N VAL A 74 -1.05 -9.30 9.28
CA VAL A 74 -2.43 -9.58 8.84
C VAL A 74 -3.39 -8.53 9.37
N LEU A 75 -3.26 -8.11 10.63
CA LEU A 75 -4.15 -7.10 11.21
C LEU A 75 -3.89 -5.72 10.62
N LEU A 76 -2.62 -5.39 10.40
CA LEU A 76 -2.23 -4.17 9.69
C LEU A 76 -2.75 -4.20 8.25
N GLY A 77 -2.72 -5.35 7.60
CA GLY A 77 -3.32 -5.57 6.29
C GLY A 77 -4.85 -5.39 6.29
N LEU A 78 -5.55 -5.90 7.33
CA LEU A 78 -7.01 -5.70 7.52
C LEU A 78 -7.34 -4.21 7.67
N ALA A 79 -6.61 -3.50 8.53
CA ALA A 79 -6.82 -2.08 8.77
C ALA A 79 -6.56 -1.22 7.53
N HIS A 80 -5.71 -1.67 6.62
CA HIS A 80 -5.39 -0.99 5.37
C HIS A 80 -6.21 -1.49 4.17
N GLY A 81 -7.31 -2.23 4.39
CA GLY A 81 -8.09 -2.84 3.30
C GLY A 81 -7.31 -3.91 2.52
N ARG A 82 -6.16 -4.36 3.06
CA ARG A 82 -5.25 -5.35 2.46
C ARG A 82 -5.50 -6.78 2.95
N VAL A 83 -6.69 -7.11 3.36
CA VAL A 83 -7.04 -8.51 3.53
C VAL A 83 -7.26 -9.11 2.16
N ALA A 84 -6.16 -9.45 1.52
CA ALA A 84 -6.21 -10.57 0.62
C ALA A 84 -6.61 -11.79 1.48
N VAL A 85 -7.83 -12.24 1.29
CA VAL A 85 -8.24 -13.58 1.68
C VAL A 85 -7.09 -14.52 1.36
N GLU A 86 -6.68 -15.35 2.32
CA GLU A 86 -5.54 -16.30 2.28
C GLU A 86 -5.60 -17.35 1.15
N SER A 87 -6.34 -17.13 0.10
CA SER A 87 -6.51 -18.02 -1.05
C SER A 87 -6.06 -17.43 -2.38
N ARG A 88 -5.57 -16.19 -2.43
CA ARG A 88 -5.10 -15.63 -3.69
C ARG A 88 -3.58 -15.56 -3.67
N ARG A 89 -2.95 -16.29 -4.58
CA ARG A 89 -1.52 -16.23 -4.90
C ARG A 89 -1.10 -14.75 -4.95
N ARG A 90 -0.48 -14.26 -3.87
CA ARG A 90 0.30 -13.02 -3.98
C ARG A 90 1.38 -13.30 -5.01
N ILE A 91 1.29 -12.68 -6.16
CA ILE A 91 2.37 -12.69 -7.12
C ILE A 91 3.60 -12.13 -6.42
N GLY A 92 4.64 -12.94 -6.34
CA GLY A 92 5.89 -12.51 -5.72
C GLY A 92 6.47 -11.33 -6.51
N THR A 93 7.10 -10.39 -5.82
CA THR A 93 7.73 -9.21 -6.46
C THR A 93 8.59 -9.59 -7.67
N ARG A 94 9.33 -10.70 -7.59
CA ARG A 94 10.16 -11.19 -8.71
C ARG A 94 9.34 -11.60 -9.93
N GLU A 95 8.19 -12.23 -9.72
CA GLU A 95 7.30 -12.65 -10.81
C GLU A 95 6.63 -11.43 -11.45
N LEU A 96 6.15 -10.50 -10.65
CA LEU A 96 5.58 -9.24 -11.11
C LEU A 96 6.59 -8.45 -11.97
N VAL A 97 7.84 -8.32 -11.49
CA VAL A 97 8.93 -7.67 -12.25
C VAL A 97 9.20 -8.40 -13.56
N ARG A 98 9.28 -9.74 -13.54
CA ARG A 98 9.50 -10.55 -14.74
C ARG A 98 8.41 -10.34 -15.80
N ILE A 99 7.15 -10.30 -15.38
CA ILE A 99 6.00 -10.07 -16.27
C ILE A 99 6.02 -8.62 -16.78
N ALA A 100 6.25 -7.64 -15.92
CA ALA A 100 6.17 -6.24 -16.28
C ALA A 100 7.33 -5.78 -17.21
N ARG A 101 8.52 -6.35 -17.06
CA ARG A 101 9.74 -5.89 -17.75
C ARG A 101 9.58 -5.66 -19.26
N PRO A 102 9.07 -6.60 -20.08
CA PRO A 102 8.91 -6.38 -21.53
C PRO A 102 7.89 -5.27 -21.84
N HIS A 103 6.91 -5.03 -20.97
CA HIS A 103 5.94 -3.95 -21.12
C HIS A 103 6.56 -2.58 -20.78
N LEU A 104 7.42 -2.52 -19.77
CA LEU A 104 8.17 -1.31 -19.44
C LEU A 104 9.11 -0.92 -20.57
N GLU A 105 9.78 -1.88 -21.20
CA GLU A 105 10.66 -1.63 -22.36
C GLU A 105 9.87 -1.04 -23.53
N ARG A 106 8.73 -1.63 -23.87
CA ARG A 106 7.84 -1.10 -24.92
C ARG A 106 7.30 0.29 -24.58
N LEU A 107 6.92 0.51 -23.31
CA LEU A 107 6.43 1.79 -22.85
C LEU A 107 7.52 2.87 -22.93
N ARG A 108 8.76 2.54 -22.51
CA ARG A 108 9.93 3.41 -22.64
C ARG A 108 10.19 3.77 -24.11
N ASP A 109 10.13 2.78 -25.03
CA ASP A 109 10.39 3.01 -26.45
C ASP A 109 9.31 3.90 -27.09
N ALA A 110 8.04 3.66 -26.76
CA ALA A 110 6.92 4.45 -27.29
C ALA A 110 6.89 5.87 -26.75
N ALA A 111 7.21 6.08 -25.47
CA ALA A 111 7.22 7.39 -24.84
C ALA A 111 8.53 8.16 -25.05
N ALA A 112 9.63 7.47 -25.34
CA ALA A 112 11.02 7.96 -25.35
C ALA A 112 11.45 8.54 -23.99
N GLU A 113 10.83 8.09 -22.88
CA GLU A 113 11.11 8.53 -21.51
C GLU A 113 11.23 7.33 -20.55
N THR A 114 11.74 7.56 -19.36
CA THR A 114 11.93 6.51 -18.37
C THR A 114 10.59 5.93 -17.92
N SER A 115 10.44 4.61 -17.98
CA SER A 115 9.29 3.88 -17.45
C SER A 115 9.65 3.16 -16.16
N ASN A 116 8.71 3.07 -15.20
CA ASN A 116 8.93 2.37 -13.93
C ASN A 116 7.72 1.53 -13.55
N LEU A 117 7.99 0.48 -12.73
CA LEU A 117 7.01 -0.32 -12.01
C LEU A 117 7.10 0.02 -10.54
N LEU A 118 5.99 0.39 -9.92
CA LEU A 118 5.91 0.70 -8.50
C LEU A 118 4.86 -0.17 -7.81
N GLN A 119 5.10 -0.46 -6.54
CA GLN A 119 4.14 -1.13 -5.67
C GLN A 119 3.94 -0.34 -4.40
N LEU A 120 2.69 -0.24 -3.93
CA LEU A 120 2.37 0.39 -2.66
C LEU A 120 2.76 -0.54 -1.50
N ASP A 121 3.51 -0.02 -0.54
CA ASP A 121 3.90 -0.72 0.68
C ASP A 121 3.75 0.20 1.90
N GLY A 122 2.61 0.08 2.58
CA GLY A 122 2.22 1.01 3.63
C GLY A 122 2.02 2.43 3.09
N PRO A 123 2.68 3.43 3.67
CA PRO A 123 2.60 4.82 3.22
C PRO A 123 3.47 5.11 1.98
N ASP A 124 4.33 4.16 1.58
CA ASP A 124 5.33 4.37 0.54
C ASP A 124 4.98 3.69 -0.78
N ALA A 125 5.45 4.28 -1.87
CA ALA A 125 5.60 3.63 -3.16
C ALA A 125 7.05 3.11 -3.29
N VAL A 126 7.18 1.80 -3.54
CA VAL A 126 8.47 1.12 -3.77
C VAL A 126 8.67 0.96 -5.26
N PHE A 127 9.79 1.42 -5.77
CA PHE A 127 10.19 1.24 -7.16
C PHE A 127 10.76 -0.17 -7.34
N LEU A 128 10.00 -1.06 -7.97
CA LEU A 128 10.38 -2.47 -8.14
C LEU A 128 11.32 -2.68 -9.33
N ASP A 129 11.10 -1.94 -10.41
CA ASP A 129 11.90 -2.01 -11.64
C ASP A 129 11.76 -0.71 -12.45
N GLY A 130 12.67 -0.48 -13.40
CA GLY A 130 12.61 0.65 -14.30
C GLY A 130 13.48 0.46 -15.54
N VAL A 131 13.05 1.09 -16.62
CA VAL A 131 13.77 1.10 -17.91
C VAL A 131 14.08 2.55 -18.26
N GLU A 132 15.36 2.84 -18.34
CA GLU A 132 15.86 4.20 -18.55
C GLU A 132 15.53 4.73 -19.96
N GLY A 133 15.09 5.99 -20.02
CA GLY A 133 14.81 6.68 -21.28
C GLY A 133 16.06 6.95 -22.10
N PRO A 134 15.93 7.13 -23.44
CA PRO A 134 17.08 7.23 -24.35
C PRO A 134 17.75 8.61 -24.38
N HIS A 135 17.13 9.64 -23.81
CA HIS A 135 17.65 11.00 -23.90
C HIS A 135 18.89 11.23 -23.02
N PRO A 136 19.87 12.06 -23.46
CA PRO A 136 21.02 12.44 -22.59
C PRO A 136 20.59 13.06 -21.26
N LEU A 137 19.66 14.01 -21.27
CA LEU A 137 18.99 14.52 -20.08
C LEU A 137 17.72 13.69 -19.85
N ARG A 138 17.68 12.90 -18.79
CA ARG A 138 16.57 11.99 -18.45
C ARG A 138 16.44 11.81 -16.97
N VAL A 139 15.31 11.32 -16.52
CA VAL A 139 15.11 10.85 -15.15
C VAL A 139 15.66 9.43 -15.07
N ALA A 140 16.60 9.16 -14.19
CA ALA A 140 17.13 7.81 -13.97
C ALA A 140 16.07 6.92 -13.28
N PRO A 141 16.02 5.61 -13.57
CA PRO A 141 15.23 4.66 -12.82
C PRO A 141 15.62 4.65 -11.34
N ARG A 142 14.64 4.47 -10.46
CA ARG A 142 14.83 4.48 -9.01
C ARG A 142 14.64 3.10 -8.38
N THR A 143 14.97 2.04 -9.09
CA THR A 143 14.79 0.66 -8.62
C THR A 143 15.40 0.46 -7.23
N GLY A 144 14.57 0.03 -6.28
CA GLY A 144 14.91 -0.14 -4.87
C GLY A 144 14.56 1.06 -3.98
N ASP A 145 14.33 2.25 -4.53
CA ASP A 145 13.95 3.42 -3.76
C ASP A 145 12.53 3.31 -3.20
N ARG A 146 12.30 4.03 -2.11
CA ARG A 146 11.01 4.22 -1.45
C ARG A 146 10.75 5.72 -1.34
N LEU A 147 9.55 6.14 -1.73
CA LEU A 147 9.08 7.52 -1.57
C LEU A 147 7.67 7.51 -0.99
N PRO A 148 7.26 8.54 -0.24
CA PRO A 148 5.87 8.68 0.18
C PRO A 148 4.94 8.57 -1.03
N ALA A 149 3.96 7.66 -0.99
CA ALA A 149 3.18 7.30 -2.17
C ALA A 149 2.41 8.50 -2.75
N TYR A 150 1.97 9.43 -1.90
CA TYR A 150 1.27 10.64 -2.33
C TYR A 150 2.14 11.61 -3.14
N THR A 151 3.47 11.47 -3.14
CA THR A 151 4.39 12.31 -3.91
C THR A 151 4.75 11.71 -5.28
N THR A 152 4.29 10.52 -5.58
CA THR A 152 4.62 9.82 -6.83
C THR A 152 3.39 9.53 -7.67
N ALA A 153 3.50 9.61 -9.00
CA ALA A 153 2.38 9.28 -9.88
C ALA A 153 1.91 7.84 -9.71
N GLY A 154 2.83 6.87 -9.59
CA GLY A 154 2.49 5.46 -9.37
C GLY A 154 1.89 5.18 -8.00
N GLY A 155 2.34 5.89 -6.96
CA GLY A 155 1.74 5.80 -5.63
C GLY A 155 0.34 6.38 -5.61
N LYS A 156 0.14 7.59 -6.15
CA LYS A 156 -1.20 8.22 -6.24
C LYS A 156 -2.18 7.40 -7.08
N ALA A 157 -1.72 6.76 -8.16
CA ALA A 157 -2.55 5.87 -8.95
C ALA A 157 -3.08 4.70 -8.11
N GLN A 158 -2.25 4.12 -7.25
CA GLN A 158 -2.65 3.03 -6.35
C GLN A 158 -3.47 3.52 -5.15
N LEU A 159 -3.11 4.67 -4.55
CA LEU A 159 -3.88 5.29 -3.46
C LEU A 159 -5.31 5.66 -3.90
N ALA A 160 -5.48 6.08 -5.16
CA ALA A 160 -6.78 6.41 -5.73
C ALA A 160 -7.73 5.19 -5.81
N GLU A 161 -7.23 3.96 -5.78
CA GLU A 161 -8.02 2.72 -5.76
C GLU A 161 -8.48 2.33 -4.34
N LEU A 162 -7.90 2.93 -3.31
CA LEU A 162 -8.24 2.63 -1.92
C LEU A 162 -9.44 3.46 -1.45
N PRO A 163 -10.23 2.93 -0.48
CA PRO A 163 -11.20 3.73 0.24
C PRO A 163 -10.50 4.93 0.90
N TRP A 164 -11.13 6.12 0.84
CA TRP A 164 -10.55 7.35 1.41
C TRP A 164 -10.18 7.19 2.89
N GLU A 165 -11.01 6.51 3.67
CA GLU A 165 -10.75 6.27 5.08
C GLU A 165 -9.43 5.52 5.32
N THR A 166 -9.10 4.55 4.44
CA THR A 166 -7.81 3.84 4.48
C THR A 166 -6.64 4.80 4.24
N VAL A 167 -6.75 5.66 3.23
CA VAL A 167 -5.71 6.68 2.93
C VAL A 167 -5.56 7.64 4.09
N ARG A 168 -6.66 8.15 4.63
CA ARG A 168 -6.68 9.07 5.77
C ARG A 168 -6.01 8.47 7.00
N MET A 169 -6.26 7.20 7.29
CA MET A 169 -5.61 6.49 8.40
C MET A 169 -4.12 6.27 8.16
N THR A 170 -3.73 5.93 6.93
CA THR A 170 -2.32 5.73 6.55
C THR A 170 -1.48 6.99 6.80
N TYR A 171 -2.04 8.16 6.55
CA TYR A 171 -1.35 9.44 6.70
C TYR A 171 -1.87 10.28 7.88
N ALA A 172 -2.40 9.65 8.92
CA ALA A 172 -2.92 10.34 10.10
C ALA A 172 -1.88 11.20 10.84
N GLN A 173 -0.58 10.90 10.69
CA GLN A 173 0.52 11.68 11.27
C GLN A 173 0.91 12.92 10.44
N GLY A 174 0.24 13.15 9.31
CA GLY A 174 0.51 14.25 8.39
C GLY A 174 1.28 13.82 7.14
N LEU A 175 1.54 14.79 6.27
CA LEU A 175 2.25 14.62 5.01
C LEU A 175 3.58 15.36 5.07
N GLU A 176 4.68 14.68 4.79
CA GLU A 176 5.99 15.29 4.65
C GLU A 176 6.05 16.10 3.35
N GLN A 177 6.56 17.30 3.41
CA GLN A 177 6.70 18.18 2.26
C GLN A 177 8.11 18.05 1.67
N LEU A 178 8.25 17.31 0.57
CA LEU A 178 9.54 17.09 -0.10
C LEU A 178 9.94 18.26 -0.99
N THR A 179 8.95 18.98 -1.55
CA THR A 179 9.14 20.15 -2.42
C THR A 179 8.07 21.18 -2.11
N PRO A 180 8.19 22.42 -2.61
CA PRO A 180 7.14 23.43 -2.44
C PRO A 180 5.78 23.07 -3.03
N THR A 181 5.75 22.13 -4.01
CA THR A 181 4.53 21.67 -4.71
C THR A 181 3.98 20.37 -4.17
N THR A 182 4.68 19.70 -3.26
CA THR A 182 4.14 18.51 -2.57
C THR A 182 2.80 18.88 -1.91
N VAL A 183 1.80 18.00 -2.06
CA VAL A 183 0.49 18.16 -1.43
C VAL A 183 0.64 18.35 0.09
N ARG A 184 -0.06 19.36 0.65
CA ARG A 184 0.22 19.88 2.00
C ARG A 184 -0.58 19.20 3.10
N ASP A 185 -1.78 18.74 2.79
CA ASP A 185 -2.72 18.20 3.76
C ASP A 185 -3.61 17.12 3.16
N LEU A 186 -4.34 16.43 4.03
CA LEU A 186 -5.24 15.35 3.63
C LEU A 186 -6.38 15.81 2.73
N ALA A 187 -6.87 17.03 2.88
CA ALA A 187 -7.96 17.56 2.06
C ALA A 187 -7.50 17.79 0.62
N ALA A 188 -6.29 18.34 0.44
CA ALA A 188 -5.67 18.49 -0.87
C ALA A 188 -5.35 17.13 -1.50
N LEU A 189 -4.89 16.16 -0.70
CA LEU A 189 -4.65 14.78 -1.18
C LEU A 189 -5.95 14.12 -1.65
N GLU A 190 -7.04 14.25 -0.90
CA GLU A 190 -8.36 13.71 -1.28
C GLU A 190 -8.83 14.24 -2.63
N GLN A 191 -8.69 15.57 -2.83
CA GLN A 191 -9.04 16.22 -4.09
C GLN A 191 -8.18 15.72 -5.25
N ASP A 192 -6.87 15.57 -5.05
CA ASP A 192 -5.98 15.07 -6.11
C ASP A 192 -6.28 13.60 -6.45
N LEU A 193 -6.52 12.74 -5.45
CA LEU A 193 -6.93 11.36 -5.68
C LEU A 193 -8.31 11.26 -6.35
N ALA A 194 -9.24 12.15 -6.03
CA ALA A 194 -10.53 12.23 -6.74
C ALA A 194 -10.33 12.64 -8.21
N ALA A 195 -9.45 13.60 -8.47
CA ALA A 195 -9.08 13.97 -9.83
C ALA A 195 -8.37 12.83 -10.58
N CYS A 196 -7.51 12.04 -9.91
CA CYS A 196 -6.92 10.83 -10.47
C CYS A 196 -7.98 9.82 -10.94
N ARG A 197 -8.98 9.54 -10.09
CA ARG A 197 -10.10 8.66 -10.45
C ARG A 197 -10.90 9.19 -11.64
N GLY A 198 -11.16 10.49 -11.66
CA GLY A 198 -11.96 11.14 -12.73
C GLY A 198 -11.30 11.10 -14.10
N ARG A 199 -9.96 11.28 -14.17
CA ARG A 199 -9.20 11.28 -15.43
C ARG A 199 -8.61 9.93 -15.81
N GLY A 200 -8.60 8.95 -14.89
CA GLY A 200 -8.07 7.61 -15.11
C GLY A 200 -6.54 7.47 -14.98
N TYR A 201 -5.82 8.50 -14.60
CA TYR A 201 -4.38 8.47 -14.37
C TYR A 201 -3.96 9.45 -13.28
N ALA A 202 -2.83 9.22 -12.66
CA ALA A 202 -2.22 10.10 -11.68
C ALA A 202 -1.10 10.93 -12.27
N LEU A 203 -0.88 12.11 -11.71
CA LEU A 203 0.23 13.00 -12.07
C LEU A 203 1.11 13.26 -10.86
N ASN A 204 2.41 13.35 -11.08
CA ASN A 204 3.36 13.99 -10.19
C ASN A 204 3.88 15.24 -10.91
N ILE A 205 3.66 16.40 -10.36
CA ILE A 205 4.12 17.68 -10.89
C ILE A 205 5.06 18.30 -9.87
N ASP A 206 6.35 18.02 -10.00
CA ASP A 206 7.40 18.48 -9.07
C ASP A 206 7.22 18.05 -7.59
N GLU A 207 6.37 17.08 -7.29
CA GLU A 207 5.97 16.78 -5.90
C GLU A 207 6.99 15.95 -5.13
N SER A 208 7.73 15.06 -5.82
CA SER A 208 8.78 14.24 -5.21
C SER A 208 10.18 14.84 -5.39
N VAL A 209 10.41 15.47 -6.51
CA VAL A 209 11.67 16.16 -6.88
C VAL A 209 11.32 17.29 -7.83
N THR A 210 11.90 18.47 -7.60
CA THR A 210 11.77 19.62 -8.49
C THR A 210 12.27 19.29 -9.90
N ASP A 211 11.63 19.82 -10.92
CA ASP A 211 11.89 19.61 -12.34
C ASP A 211 11.68 18.17 -12.86
N VAL A 212 11.02 17.32 -12.05
CA VAL A 212 10.64 15.95 -12.43
C VAL A 212 9.13 15.80 -12.41
N HIS A 213 8.57 15.50 -13.58
CA HIS A 213 7.17 15.16 -13.73
C HIS A 213 6.97 13.67 -13.97
N GLY A 214 5.80 13.17 -13.60
CA GLY A 214 5.42 11.79 -13.81
C GLY A 214 3.93 11.62 -14.10
N ILE A 215 3.62 10.62 -14.90
CA ILE A 215 2.26 10.10 -15.09
C ILE A 215 2.24 8.64 -14.72
N GLY A 216 1.16 8.16 -14.07
CA GLY A 216 1.03 6.78 -13.62
C GLY A 216 -0.38 6.23 -13.73
N VAL A 217 -0.47 4.92 -13.98
CA VAL A 217 -1.71 4.15 -14.08
C VAL A 217 -1.58 2.89 -13.23
N GLY A 218 -2.64 2.54 -12.50
CA GLY A 218 -2.70 1.32 -11.70
C GLY A 218 -2.77 0.06 -12.57
N VAL A 219 -2.03 -0.96 -12.18
CA VAL A 219 -2.08 -2.32 -12.76
C VAL A 219 -3.03 -3.14 -11.93
N ARG A 220 -4.11 -3.66 -12.54
CA ARG A 220 -5.06 -4.54 -11.87
C ARG A 220 -4.89 -5.96 -12.36
N ASP A 221 -4.91 -6.91 -11.41
CA ASP A 221 -4.91 -8.33 -11.73
C ASP A 221 -6.26 -8.76 -12.35
N ARG A 222 -6.37 -10.07 -12.68
CA ARG A 222 -7.61 -10.66 -13.25
C ARG A 222 -8.83 -10.56 -12.35
N ASP A 223 -8.62 -10.35 -11.06
CA ASP A 223 -9.68 -10.16 -10.07
C ASP A 223 -10.08 -8.68 -9.95
N GLY A 224 -9.45 -7.77 -10.71
CA GLY A 224 -9.68 -6.34 -10.68
C GLY A 224 -8.99 -5.62 -9.52
N VAL A 225 -8.12 -6.29 -8.78
CA VAL A 225 -7.39 -5.70 -7.65
C VAL A 225 -6.16 -4.94 -8.15
N CYS A 226 -5.99 -3.69 -7.74
CA CYS A 226 -4.80 -2.92 -8.05
C CYS A 226 -3.60 -3.46 -7.24
N VAL A 227 -2.62 -4.03 -7.94
CA VAL A 227 -1.46 -4.72 -7.33
C VAL A 227 -0.14 -3.98 -7.53
N ALA A 228 -0.09 -3.05 -8.48
CA ALA A 228 1.07 -2.24 -8.82
C ALA A 228 0.66 -1.00 -9.60
N ALA A 229 1.62 -0.19 -10.06
CA ALA A 229 1.42 0.86 -11.04
C ALA A 229 2.59 0.91 -12.02
N VAL A 230 2.29 1.28 -13.27
CA VAL A 230 3.30 1.65 -14.27
C VAL A 230 3.34 3.16 -14.42
N THR A 231 4.53 3.71 -14.62
CA THR A 231 4.71 5.16 -14.75
C THR A 231 5.67 5.52 -15.90
N ILE A 232 5.50 6.73 -16.41
CA ILE A 232 6.50 7.44 -17.19
C ILE A 232 6.99 8.61 -16.36
N SER A 233 8.31 8.81 -16.31
CA SER A 233 8.95 9.93 -15.61
C SER A 233 9.87 10.66 -16.60
N ALA A 234 9.76 11.99 -16.62
CA ALA A 234 10.56 12.84 -17.50
C ALA A 234 10.87 14.19 -16.83
N PRO A 235 11.86 14.94 -17.32
CA PRO A 235 12.03 16.34 -16.96
C PRO A 235 10.76 17.15 -17.24
N SER A 236 10.46 18.13 -16.37
CA SER A 236 9.26 18.99 -16.45
C SER A 236 9.09 19.66 -17.81
N THR A 237 10.21 19.98 -18.48
CA THR A 237 10.24 20.60 -19.82
C THR A 237 9.68 19.71 -20.94
N ARG A 238 9.59 18.38 -20.71
CA ARG A 238 9.08 17.42 -21.72
C ARG A 238 7.77 16.74 -21.32
N LEU A 239 7.38 16.83 -20.07
CA LEU A 239 6.16 16.18 -19.56
C LEU A 239 5.21 17.21 -18.91
N GLY A 240 4.59 18.04 -19.73
CA GLY A 240 3.49 18.91 -19.32
C GLY A 240 2.13 18.20 -19.37
N ALA A 241 1.06 18.88 -18.96
CA ALA A 241 -0.29 18.32 -18.85
C ALA A 241 -0.82 17.73 -20.17
N THR A 242 -0.59 18.40 -21.30
CA THR A 242 -1.00 17.90 -22.64
C THR A 242 -0.28 16.60 -22.97
N ARG A 243 1.05 16.58 -22.81
CA ARG A 243 1.84 15.37 -23.09
C ARG A 243 1.46 14.22 -22.18
N ALA A 244 1.14 14.48 -20.91
CA ALA A 244 0.65 13.46 -19.99
C ALA A 244 -0.67 12.84 -20.48
N ALA A 245 -1.62 13.65 -20.94
CA ALA A 245 -2.87 13.15 -21.51
C ALA A 245 -2.64 12.28 -22.75
N ASP A 246 -1.70 12.66 -23.62
CA ASP A 246 -1.32 11.87 -24.82
C ASP A 246 -0.67 10.53 -24.47
N LEU A 247 0.04 10.44 -23.33
CA LEU A 247 0.71 9.23 -22.86
C LEU A 247 -0.22 8.30 -22.07
N ALA A 248 -1.32 8.78 -21.56
CA ALA A 248 -2.25 7.98 -20.73
C ALA A 248 -2.73 6.70 -21.45
N PRO A 249 -3.13 6.71 -22.74
CA PRO A 249 -3.53 5.47 -23.44
C PRO A 249 -2.42 4.42 -23.51
N LEU A 250 -1.16 4.83 -23.67
CA LEU A 250 -0.02 3.90 -23.68
C LEU A 250 0.18 3.22 -22.32
N LEU A 251 0.05 4.00 -21.23
CA LEU A 251 0.12 3.46 -19.86
C LEU A 251 -1.03 2.50 -19.58
N HIS A 252 -2.26 2.83 -19.99
CA HIS A 252 -3.40 1.93 -19.84
C HIS A 252 -3.18 0.61 -20.57
N THR A 253 -2.75 0.66 -21.84
CA THR A 253 -2.42 -0.54 -22.62
C THR A 253 -1.35 -1.41 -21.94
N ALA A 254 -0.30 -0.80 -21.41
CA ALA A 254 0.74 -1.52 -20.68
C ALA A 254 0.22 -2.11 -19.36
N ALA A 255 -0.57 -1.36 -18.60
CA ALA A 255 -1.15 -1.81 -17.33
C ALA A 255 -2.12 -2.99 -17.53
N GLU A 256 -2.99 -2.93 -18.55
CA GLU A 256 -3.92 -4.00 -18.91
C GLU A 256 -3.17 -5.26 -19.37
N ALA A 257 -2.13 -5.10 -20.21
CA ALA A 257 -1.35 -6.23 -20.69
C ALA A 257 -0.60 -6.94 -19.55
N ILE A 258 -0.01 -6.19 -18.60
CA ILE A 258 0.60 -6.76 -17.40
C ILE A 258 -0.46 -7.47 -16.57
N GLY A 259 -1.59 -6.82 -16.30
CA GLY A 259 -2.67 -7.39 -15.49
C GLY A 259 -3.26 -8.68 -16.06
N ALA A 260 -3.33 -8.81 -17.38
CA ALA A 260 -3.80 -10.01 -18.04
C ALA A 260 -2.86 -11.23 -17.88
N GLU A 261 -1.58 -11.00 -17.56
CA GLU A 261 -0.59 -12.04 -17.31
C GLU A 261 -0.48 -12.41 -15.81
N LEU A 262 -1.11 -11.61 -14.91
CA LEU A 262 -1.15 -11.82 -13.47
C LEU A 262 -2.33 -12.71 -13.05
#